data_4fffbe25fe709e9b46679d95ed6ae110
#
_entry.id   4fffbe25fe709e9b46679d95ed6ae110
#
_cell.length_a   1.000
_cell.length_b   1.000
_cell.length_c   1.000
_cell.angle_alpha   90.00
_cell.angle_beta   90.00
_cell.angle_gamma   90.00
#
_symmetry.space_group_name_H-M   'P 1'
#
loop_
_entity.id
_entity.type
_entity.pdbx_description
1 polymer ?
#
loop_
_entity_poly.entity_id
_entity_poly.type
_entity_poly.pdbx_seq_one_letter_code
_entity_poly.pdbx_strand_id
1 'polypeptide(L)'
;MTWTAISLLLATTPSVVSTTNAAAREPLRTTAAIRALPADELRRMLPVELTGQVVAGRYSGGFVIADATGGYVFDGISKPHLEVGDLITLKGKTFLQAFYHQTYIRYCTATITGHAPPPAPRPTEVARIASGAENYNLVSVRGSISEVVKDENHGDWHWMVLRDDAQNFLYVSVPAAGTTNPALLDLVDADVEISGVALQNYSADRRFLGPHLETWSRDCIRVTAPRPDDPF
;
A
#
# COMPACT_ATOMS: atom_id res chain seq x y z
N MET A 1 -12.59 -59.18 63.04
CA MET A 1 -13.07 -58.32 61.88
C MET A 1 -11.88 -57.80 61.18
N THR A 2 -11.48 -58.40 60.06
CA THR A 2 -10.29 -58.07 59.23
C THR A 2 -10.74 -57.32 58.01
N TRP A 3 -10.25 -56.07 57.84
CA TRP A 3 -10.50 -55.23 56.68
C TRP A 3 -9.42 -55.48 55.62
N THR A 4 -9.82 -55.96 54.48
CA THR A 4 -8.93 -56.13 53.31
C THR A 4 -8.96 -54.85 52.46
N ALA A 5 -7.83 -54.21 52.37
CA ALA A 5 -7.68 -53.03 51.51
C ALA A 5 -7.47 -53.48 50.05
N ILE A 6 -8.32 -53.00 49.14
CA ILE A 6 -8.19 -53.19 47.69
C ILE A 6 -7.44 -51.97 47.14
N SER A 7 -6.20 -52.18 46.71
CA SER A 7 -5.40 -51.15 45.98
C SER A 7 -5.79 -51.16 44.50
N LEU A 8 -6.36 -50.02 44.07
CA LEU A 8 -6.68 -49.78 42.64
C LEU A 8 -5.45 -49.16 41.96
N LEU A 9 -4.77 -49.90 41.10
CA LEU A 9 -3.72 -49.40 40.24
C LEU A 9 -4.37 -48.67 39.03
N LEU A 10 -4.27 -47.36 39.00
CA LEU A 10 -4.57 -46.56 37.82
C LEU A 10 -3.38 -46.61 36.85
N ALA A 11 -3.56 -47.29 35.75
CA ALA A 11 -2.61 -47.26 34.64
C ALA A 11 -2.77 -45.96 33.83
N THR A 12 -1.83 -45.02 33.95
CA THR A 12 -1.76 -43.84 33.11
C THR A 12 -1.10 -44.21 31.79
N THR A 13 -1.90 -44.28 30.73
CA THR A 13 -1.36 -44.37 29.34
C THR A 13 -0.83 -42.99 28.92
N PRO A 14 0.43 -42.89 28.46
CA PRO A 14 0.93 -41.64 27.90
C PRO A 14 0.22 -41.35 26.58
N SER A 15 -0.55 -40.26 26.51
CA SER A 15 -1.04 -39.70 25.27
C SER A 15 0.16 -39.17 24.45
N VAL A 16 0.50 -39.87 23.39
CA VAL A 16 1.43 -39.38 22.37
C VAL A 16 0.72 -38.24 21.65
N VAL A 17 1.03 -37.02 22.01
CA VAL A 17 0.67 -35.83 21.22
C VAL A 17 1.46 -35.90 19.92
N SER A 18 0.82 -36.41 18.88
CA SER A 18 1.35 -36.31 17.51
C SER A 18 1.41 -34.81 17.16
N THR A 19 2.58 -34.22 17.31
CA THR A 19 2.87 -32.94 16.67
C THR A 19 2.87 -33.18 15.17
N THR A 20 1.70 -32.95 14.55
CA THR A 20 1.60 -32.86 13.09
C THR A 20 2.52 -31.71 12.66
N ASN A 21 3.67 -32.06 12.11
CA ASN A 21 4.59 -31.13 11.52
C ASN A 21 3.83 -30.47 10.36
N ALA A 22 3.24 -29.29 10.59
CA ALA A 22 2.61 -28.51 9.54
C ALA A 22 3.70 -28.22 8.53
N ALA A 23 3.66 -28.93 7.40
CA ALA A 23 4.59 -28.74 6.31
C ALA A 23 4.69 -27.23 6.05
N ALA A 24 5.92 -26.69 6.15
CA ALA A 24 6.15 -25.26 5.97
C ALA A 24 5.58 -24.87 4.61
N ARG A 25 4.54 -24.06 4.63
CA ARG A 25 3.86 -23.63 3.39
C ARG A 25 4.83 -22.79 2.58
N GLU A 26 4.94 -23.08 1.28
CA GLU A 26 5.80 -22.28 0.40
C GLU A 26 5.41 -20.81 0.42
N PRO A 27 6.38 -19.88 0.38
CA PRO A 27 6.11 -18.46 0.40
C PRO A 27 5.39 -18.01 -0.88
N LEU A 28 4.49 -17.05 -0.74
CA LEU A 28 3.89 -16.33 -1.85
C LEU A 28 4.96 -15.46 -2.51
N ARG A 29 5.12 -15.60 -3.84
CA ARG A 29 6.25 -14.99 -4.57
C ARG A 29 5.85 -13.86 -5.51
N THR A 30 4.55 -13.58 -5.66
CA THR A 30 4.05 -12.49 -6.52
C THR A 30 2.95 -11.70 -5.83
N THR A 31 2.85 -10.42 -6.16
CA THR A 31 1.78 -9.56 -5.64
C THR A 31 0.40 -10.03 -6.10
N ALA A 32 0.28 -10.58 -7.31
CA ALA A 32 -0.95 -11.20 -7.79
C ALA A 32 -1.39 -12.39 -6.93
N ALA A 33 -0.47 -13.24 -6.50
CA ALA A 33 -0.79 -14.38 -5.64
C ALA A 33 -1.35 -13.94 -4.28
N ILE A 34 -0.83 -12.82 -3.73
CA ILE A 34 -1.34 -12.26 -2.47
C ILE A 34 -2.72 -11.66 -2.69
N ARG A 35 -2.94 -10.90 -3.77
CA ARG A 35 -4.22 -10.27 -4.11
C ARG A 35 -5.35 -11.27 -4.36
N ALA A 36 -5.01 -12.44 -4.88
CA ALA A 36 -5.97 -13.51 -5.15
C ALA A 36 -6.46 -14.24 -3.89
N LEU A 37 -5.82 -14.00 -2.73
CA LEU A 37 -6.19 -14.67 -1.49
C LEU A 37 -7.50 -14.12 -0.90
N PRO A 38 -8.40 -14.98 -0.48
CA PRO A 38 -9.55 -14.57 0.32
C PRO A 38 -9.12 -14.04 1.70
N ALA A 39 -9.96 -13.23 2.32
CA ALA A 39 -9.64 -12.52 3.56
C ALA A 39 -9.28 -13.44 4.75
N ASP A 40 -9.87 -14.63 4.82
CA ASP A 40 -9.57 -15.64 5.83
C ASP A 40 -8.17 -16.25 5.67
N GLU A 41 -7.72 -16.47 4.44
CA GLU A 41 -6.36 -16.92 4.16
C GLU A 41 -5.32 -15.83 4.50
N LEU A 42 -5.60 -14.57 4.20
CA LEU A 42 -4.72 -13.44 4.56
C LEU A 42 -4.49 -13.33 6.08
N ARG A 43 -5.51 -13.66 6.89
CA ARG A 43 -5.39 -13.69 8.37
C ARG A 43 -4.48 -14.80 8.90
N ARG A 44 -4.17 -15.81 8.09
CA ARG A 44 -3.33 -16.95 8.49
C ARG A 44 -1.85 -16.63 8.54
N MET A 45 -1.46 -15.40 8.27
CA MET A 45 -0.07 -14.94 8.30
C MET A 45 0.85 -15.80 7.42
N LEU A 46 0.43 -16.02 6.19
CA LEU A 46 1.16 -16.83 5.22
C LEU A 46 2.53 -16.21 4.91
N PRO A 47 3.58 -17.03 4.73
CA PRO A 47 4.90 -16.55 4.37
C PRO A 47 4.87 -15.89 2.99
N VAL A 48 5.60 -14.79 2.87
CA VAL A 48 5.76 -14.00 1.64
C VAL A 48 7.25 -13.83 1.36
N GLU A 49 7.64 -13.97 0.10
CA GLU A 49 8.98 -13.65 -0.40
C GLU A 49 8.84 -13.02 -1.79
N LEU A 50 8.89 -11.69 -1.86
CA LEU A 50 8.77 -10.94 -3.10
C LEU A 50 10.12 -10.40 -3.55
N THR A 51 10.34 -10.36 -4.86
CA THR A 51 11.40 -9.57 -5.48
C THR A 51 10.72 -8.51 -6.34
N GLY A 52 11.09 -7.24 -6.15
CA GLY A 52 10.46 -6.14 -6.85
C GLY A 52 11.15 -4.82 -6.55
N GLN A 53 10.48 -3.73 -6.94
CA GLN A 53 10.97 -2.39 -6.76
C GLN A 53 10.09 -1.59 -5.80
N VAL A 54 10.69 -0.79 -4.94
CA VAL A 54 9.98 0.20 -4.13
C VAL A 54 9.51 1.34 -5.04
N VAL A 55 8.20 1.52 -5.16
CA VAL A 55 7.60 2.50 -6.08
C VAL A 55 6.93 3.68 -5.36
N ALA A 56 6.72 3.58 -4.06
CA ALA A 56 6.26 4.67 -3.22
C ALA A 56 6.62 4.44 -1.75
N GLY A 57 6.95 5.52 -1.02
CA GLY A 57 6.82 5.61 0.41
C GLY A 57 5.44 6.18 0.73
N ARG A 58 4.76 5.73 1.77
CA ARG A 58 3.37 6.05 2.03
C ARG A 58 3.19 7.18 3.04
N TYR A 59 2.20 8.03 2.75
CA TYR A 59 1.68 9.03 3.68
C TYR A 59 1.37 8.46 5.08
N SER A 60 0.76 7.27 5.13
CA SER A 60 0.42 6.58 6.38
C SER A 60 1.56 5.75 6.98
N GLY A 61 2.78 5.88 6.46
CA GLY A 61 3.92 5.00 6.76
C GLY A 61 3.91 3.71 5.94
N GLY A 62 5.06 3.04 5.90
CA GLY A 62 5.27 1.87 5.04
C GLY A 62 5.67 2.24 3.61
N PHE A 63 5.65 1.23 2.74
CA PHE A 63 6.10 1.35 1.35
C PHE A 63 5.21 0.51 0.43
N VAL A 64 5.29 0.79 -0.86
CA VAL A 64 4.71 -0.07 -1.90
C VAL A 64 5.83 -0.72 -2.69
N ILE A 65 5.81 -2.06 -2.77
CA ILE A 65 6.64 -2.85 -3.68
C ILE A 65 5.83 -3.19 -4.92
N ALA A 66 6.43 -3.05 -6.10
CA ALA A 66 5.87 -3.51 -7.36
C ALA A 66 6.72 -4.63 -7.95
N ASP A 67 6.06 -5.67 -8.43
CA ASP A 67 6.63 -6.71 -9.29
C ASP A 67 5.97 -6.68 -10.69
N ALA A 68 6.29 -7.63 -11.55
CA ALA A 68 5.69 -7.71 -12.89
C ALA A 68 4.16 -7.92 -12.88
N THR A 69 3.57 -8.26 -11.73
CA THR A 69 2.14 -8.58 -11.58
C THR A 69 1.33 -7.46 -10.91
N GLY A 70 2.00 -6.42 -10.42
CA GLY A 70 1.39 -5.23 -9.80
C GLY A 70 2.10 -4.77 -8.55
N GLY A 71 1.44 -3.90 -7.78
CA GLY A 71 1.96 -3.39 -6.51
C GLY A 71 1.30 -4.02 -5.28
N TYR A 72 1.97 -3.95 -4.15
CA TYR A 72 1.42 -4.32 -2.85
C TYR A 72 2.10 -3.55 -1.72
N VAL A 73 1.36 -3.29 -0.65
CA VAL A 73 1.85 -2.51 0.48
C VAL A 73 2.54 -3.38 1.52
N PHE A 74 3.61 -2.88 2.10
CA PHE A 74 4.29 -3.48 3.24
C PHE A 74 4.70 -2.44 4.26
N ASP A 75 4.84 -2.85 5.52
CA ASP A 75 5.25 -2.00 6.63
C ASP A 75 6.19 -2.74 7.62
N GLY A 76 6.63 -2.00 8.64
CA GLY A 76 7.41 -2.57 9.73
C GLY A 76 8.88 -2.81 9.41
N ILE A 77 9.44 -2.12 8.41
CA ILE A 77 10.89 -2.12 8.17
C ILE A 77 11.50 -0.87 8.78
N SER A 78 12.40 -1.07 9.73
CA SER A 78 13.21 0.01 10.31
C SER A 78 14.60 0.11 9.67
N LYS A 79 15.09 -0.97 9.10
CA LYS A 79 16.39 -1.07 8.40
C LYS A 79 16.34 -2.16 7.35
N PRO A 80 16.97 -1.99 6.17
CA PRO A 80 17.65 -0.76 5.74
C PRO A 80 16.66 0.41 5.53
N HIS A 81 17.15 1.66 5.47
CA HIS A 81 16.35 2.78 4.98
C HIS A 81 16.06 2.54 3.50
N LEU A 82 14.79 2.55 3.13
CA LEU A 82 14.35 2.30 1.77
C LEU A 82 13.96 3.62 1.08
N GLU A 83 14.30 3.68 -0.20
CA GLU A 83 13.95 4.80 -1.08
C GLU A 83 13.19 4.32 -2.30
N VAL A 84 12.42 5.20 -2.92
CA VAL A 84 11.76 4.91 -4.20
C VAL A 84 12.83 4.66 -5.26
N GLY A 85 12.71 3.54 -5.97
CA GLY A 85 13.70 3.07 -6.91
C GLY A 85 14.51 1.87 -6.43
N ASP A 86 14.54 1.58 -5.14
CA ASP A 86 15.27 0.43 -4.61
C ASP A 86 14.70 -0.89 -5.13
N LEU A 87 15.57 -1.72 -5.70
CA LEU A 87 15.29 -3.10 -6.02
C LEU A 87 15.52 -3.94 -4.77
N ILE A 88 14.51 -4.66 -4.31
CA ILE A 88 14.57 -5.39 -3.04
C ILE A 88 14.09 -6.83 -3.15
N THR A 89 14.64 -7.68 -2.31
CA THR A 89 14.00 -8.93 -1.90
C THR A 89 13.36 -8.71 -0.53
N LEU A 90 12.04 -8.83 -0.46
CA LEU A 90 11.21 -8.63 0.73
C LEU A 90 10.74 -9.99 1.25
N LYS A 91 10.98 -10.26 2.52
CA LYS A 91 10.38 -11.40 3.24
C LYS A 91 9.47 -10.87 4.33
N GLY A 92 8.32 -11.52 4.50
CA GLY A 92 7.34 -11.11 5.50
C GLY A 92 6.19 -12.10 5.62
N LYS A 93 5.08 -11.62 6.13
CA LYS A 93 3.84 -12.41 6.27
C LYS A 93 2.64 -11.59 5.82
N THR A 94 1.65 -12.26 5.24
CA THR A 94 0.36 -11.62 4.98
C THR A 94 -0.25 -11.16 6.29
N PHE A 95 -0.90 -9.99 6.27
CA PHE A 95 -1.58 -9.43 7.42
C PHE A 95 -2.85 -8.71 6.98
N LEU A 96 -3.96 -9.00 7.63
CA LEU A 96 -5.23 -8.29 7.45
C LEU A 96 -5.51 -7.44 8.68
N GLN A 97 -5.49 -6.12 8.50
CA GLN A 97 -5.83 -5.21 9.58
C GLN A 97 -7.35 -5.22 9.82
N ALA A 98 -7.76 -5.68 10.99
CA ALA A 98 -9.16 -5.92 11.30
C ALA A 98 -10.04 -4.66 11.19
N PHE A 99 -9.49 -3.46 11.51
CA PHE A 99 -10.26 -2.22 11.54
C PHE A 99 -10.49 -1.60 10.16
N TYR A 100 -9.51 -1.73 9.22
CA TYR A 100 -9.57 -1.03 7.94
C TYR A 100 -9.84 -1.97 6.76
N HIS A 101 -9.94 -3.29 6.98
CA HIS A 101 -9.95 -4.31 5.92
C HIS A 101 -8.80 -4.13 4.91
N GLN A 102 -7.75 -3.43 5.33
CA GLN A 102 -6.56 -3.25 4.52
C GLN A 102 -5.63 -4.43 4.74
N THR A 103 -5.05 -4.88 3.66
CA THR A 103 -4.11 -5.99 3.66
C THR A 103 -2.70 -5.45 3.47
N TYR A 104 -1.77 -5.97 4.26
CA TYR A 104 -0.37 -5.58 4.26
C TYR A 104 0.52 -6.81 4.26
N ILE A 105 1.78 -6.62 3.90
CA ILE A 105 2.83 -7.54 4.29
C ILE A 105 3.49 -6.94 5.53
N ARG A 106 3.53 -7.69 6.63
CA ARG A 106 4.13 -7.28 7.90
C ARG A 106 5.22 -8.22 8.37
N TYR A 107 5.91 -7.83 9.45
CA TYR A 107 7.06 -8.55 9.98
C TYR A 107 8.15 -8.70 8.92
N CYS A 108 8.38 -7.58 8.22
CA CYS A 108 9.19 -7.55 7.03
C CYS A 108 10.68 -7.47 7.35
N THR A 109 11.45 -8.15 6.52
CA THR A 109 12.88 -7.88 6.30
C THR A 109 13.09 -7.62 4.82
N ALA A 110 13.92 -6.63 4.49
CA ALA A 110 14.26 -6.32 3.12
C ALA A 110 15.78 -6.37 2.92
N THR A 111 16.18 -6.83 1.74
CA THR A 111 17.57 -6.75 1.28
C THR A 111 17.56 -5.93 0.00
N ILE A 112 18.29 -4.81 -0.03
CA ILE A 112 18.49 -4.01 -1.24
C ILE A 112 19.45 -4.77 -2.15
N THR A 113 19.01 -5.01 -3.39
CA THR A 113 19.79 -5.74 -4.41
C THR A 113 20.26 -4.83 -5.54
N GLY A 114 19.77 -3.58 -5.59
CA GLY A 114 20.14 -2.57 -6.57
C GLY A 114 19.24 -1.35 -6.47
N HIS A 115 19.39 -0.44 -7.43
CA HIS A 115 18.56 0.75 -7.57
C HIS A 115 18.33 1.03 -9.06
N ALA A 116 17.10 1.40 -9.44
CA ALA A 116 16.74 1.80 -10.80
C ALA A 116 15.61 2.84 -10.75
N PRO A 117 15.44 3.67 -11.76
CA PRO A 117 14.26 4.52 -11.86
C PRO A 117 12.98 3.69 -11.78
N PRO A 118 11.89 4.23 -11.16
CA PRO A 118 10.59 3.55 -11.16
C PRO A 118 10.13 3.22 -12.60
N PRO A 119 9.40 2.12 -12.80
CA PRO A 119 8.87 1.76 -14.11
C PRO A 119 7.92 2.86 -14.62
N ALA A 120 7.70 2.90 -15.93
CA ALA A 120 6.74 3.82 -16.50
C ALA A 120 5.33 3.57 -15.91
N PRO A 121 4.67 4.61 -15.39
CA PRO A 121 3.32 4.50 -14.85
C PRO A 121 2.33 4.15 -15.97
N ARG A 122 1.36 3.29 -15.66
CA ARG A 122 0.32 2.90 -16.62
C ARG A 122 -0.79 3.95 -16.65
N PRO A 123 -1.16 4.52 -17.80
CA PRO A 123 -2.30 5.42 -17.89
C PRO A 123 -3.59 4.75 -17.41
N THR A 124 -4.38 5.47 -16.64
CA THR A 124 -5.68 4.99 -16.14
C THR A 124 -6.67 6.16 -15.94
N GLU A 125 -7.92 5.82 -15.67
CA GLU A 125 -9.00 6.77 -15.38
C GLU A 125 -9.27 6.84 -13.87
N VAL A 126 -9.75 7.98 -13.39
CA VAL A 126 -10.12 8.19 -11.98
C VAL A 126 -11.16 7.15 -11.52
N ALA A 127 -12.12 6.81 -12.36
CA ALA A 127 -13.15 5.81 -12.06
C ALA A 127 -12.56 4.42 -11.74
N ARG A 128 -11.47 4.02 -12.39
CA ARG A 128 -10.81 2.74 -12.11
C ARG A 128 -10.08 2.75 -10.76
N ILE A 129 -9.51 3.91 -10.38
CA ILE A 129 -8.95 4.09 -9.05
C ILE A 129 -10.05 4.04 -8.00
N ALA A 130 -11.16 4.74 -8.23
CA ALA A 130 -12.31 4.77 -7.33
C ALA A 130 -12.93 3.38 -7.11
N SER A 131 -12.94 2.52 -8.13
CA SER A 131 -13.41 1.13 -8.00
C SER A 131 -12.47 0.20 -7.23
N GLY A 132 -11.23 0.64 -6.93
CA GLY A 132 -10.18 -0.17 -6.32
C GLY A 132 -9.47 -1.12 -7.29
N ALA A 133 -9.80 -1.11 -8.58
CA ALA A 133 -9.18 -1.98 -9.58
C ALA A 133 -7.67 -1.71 -9.74
N GLU A 134 -7.24 -0.49 -9.40
CA GLU A 134 -5.85 -0.05 -9.52
C GLU A 134 -5.10 0.00 -8.18
N ASN A 135 -5.70 -0.47 -7.08
CA ASN A 135 -5.06 -0.39 -5.75
C ASN A 135 -3.62 -0.90 -5.77
N TYR A 136 -2.72 -0.05 -5.24
CA TYR A 136 -1.27 -0.25 -5.14
C TYR A 136 -0.52 -0.32 -6.48
N ASN A 137 -1.20 -0.12 -7.61
CA ASN A 137 -0.52 -0.03 -8.91
C ASN A 137 0.08 1.37 -9.12
N LEU A 138 1.23 1.40 -9.78
CA LEU A 138 1.82 2.64 -10.29
C LEU A 138 1.11 3.05 -11.58
N VAL A 139 0.44 4.20 -11.54
CA VAL A 139 -0.42 4.68 -12.62
C VAL A 139 -0.17 6.15 -12.93
N SER A 140 -0.63 6.62 -14.09
CA SER A 140 -0.77 8.04 -14.39
C SER A 140 -2.21 8.40 -14.71
N VAL A 141 -2.61 9.61 -14.29
CA VAL A 141 -3.96 10.16 -14.49
C VAL A 141 -3.86 11.57 -15.04
N ARG A 142 -4.78 11.94 -15.92
CA ARG A 142 -4.90 13.31 -16.46
C ARG A 142 -6.14 13.99 -15.92
N GLY A 143 -6.05 15.32 -15.79
CA GLY A 143 -7.14 16.17 -15.38
C GLY A 143 -6.65 17.55 -15.00
N SER A 144 -7.55 18.39 -14.51
CA SER A 144 -7.23 19.74 -14.01
C SER A 144 -7.19 19.76 -12.48
N ILE A 145 -6.31 20.57 -11.91
CA ILE A 145 -6.24 20.78 -10.47
C ILE A 145 -7.32 21.79 -10.06
N SER A 146 -8.28 21.36 -9.26
CA SER A 146 -9.35 22.24 -8.76
C SER A 146 -9.04 22.86 -7.41
N GLU A 147 -8.16 22.25 -6.63
CA GLU A 147 -7.90 22.70 -5.25
C GLU A 147 -6.54 22.23 -4.76
N VAL A 148 -5.89 23.04 -3.93
CA VAL A 148 -4.68 22.67 -3.17
C VAL A 148 -4.96 22.94 -1.70
N VAL A 149 -4.80 21.91 -0.86
CA VAL A 149 -5.06 21.97 0.57
C VAL A 149 -3.78 21.64 1.33
N LYS A 150 -3.45 22.45 2.31
CA LYS A 150 -2.37 22.16 3.25
C LYS A 150 -2.83 21.07 4.22
N ASP A 151 -2.01 20.05 4.41
CA ASP A 151 -2.27 19.09 5.49
C ASP A 151 -1.88 19.70 6.83
N GLU A 152 -2.89 20.00 7.66
CA GLU A 152 -2.69 20.59 8.99
C GLU A 152 -2.19 19.56 10.02
N ASN A 153 -2.42 18.28 9.77
CA ASN A 153 -2.06 17.20 10.69
C ASN A 153 -0.66 16.61 10.40
N HIS A 154 -0.24 16.65 9.14
CA HIS A 154 1.02 16.09 8.68
C HIS A 154 1.74 17.11 7.80
N GLY A 155 2.46 18.04 8.41
CA GLY A 155 3.15 19.15 7.73
C GLY A 155 4.16 18.72 6.67
N ASP A 156 4.46 17.44 6.58
CA ASP A 156 5.34 16.86 5.57
C ASP A 156 4.64 16.53 4.25
N TRP A 157 3.33 16.85 4.13
CA TRP A 157 2.52 16.55 2.96
C TRP A 157 1.61 17.70 2.58
N HIS A 158 1.33 17.79 1.27
CA HIS A 158 0.29 18.63 0.68
C HIS A 158 -0.75 17.76 0.01
N TRP A 159 -1.97 18.27 -0.09
CA TRP A 159 -3.07 17.63 -0.80
C TRP A 159 -3.56 18.48 -1.95
N MET A 160 -3.91 17.84 -3.04
CA MET A 160 -4.58 18.47 -4.17
C MET A 160 -5.82 17.66 -4.53
N VAL A 161 -6.75 18.30 -5.20
CA VAL A 161 -7.90 17.68 -5.83
C VAL A 161 -7.74 17.81 -7.34
N LEU A 162 -7.62 16.67 -8.02
CA LEU A 162 -7.67 16.58 -9.47
C LEU A 162 -9.09 16.22 -9.90
N ARG A 163 -9.58 16.85 -10.98
CA ARG A 163 -10.83 16.48 -11.65
C ARG A 163 -10.51 16.03 -13.07
N ASP A 164 -11.09 14.89 -13.47
CA ASP A 164 -11.04 14.44 -14.86
C ASP A 164 -12.15 15.08 -15.72
N ASP A 165 -12.15 14.83 -17.01
CA ASP A 165 -13.15 15.36 -17.95
C ASP A 165 -14.59 14.94 -17.60
N ALA A 166 -14.78 13.80 -16.95
CA ALA A 166 -16.06 13.32 -16.44
C ALA A 166 -16.45 13.90 -15.09
N GLN A 167 -15.67 14.86 -14.56
CA GLN A 167 -15.85 15.51 -13.27
C GLN A 167 -15.71 14.56 -12.07
N ASN A 168 -15.11 13.38 -12.25
CA ASN A 168 -14.70 12.58 -11.12
C ASN A 168 -13.54 13.26 -10.42
N PHE A 169 -13.53 13.19 -9.08
CA PHE A 169 -12.43 13.76 -8.29
C PHE A 169 -11.45 12.69 -7.81
N LEU A 170 -10.19 13.08 -7.67
CA LEU A 170 -9.11 12.27 -7.15
C LEU A 170 -8.29 13.11 -6.17
N TYR A 171 -8.16 12.63 -4.94
CA TYR A 171 -7.21 13.21 -4.00
C TYR A 171 -5.79 12.83 -4.40
N VAL A 172 -4.87 13.79 -4.36
CA VAL A 172 -3.45 13.58 -4.65
C VAL A 172 -2.63 14.07 -3.47
N SER A 173 -1.83 13.19 -2.86
CA SER A 173 -0.85 13.58 -1.84
C SER A 173 0.53 13.78 -2.45
N VAL A 174 1.18 14.89 -2.08
CA VAL A 174 2.51 15.27 -2.54
C VAL A 174 3.40 15.53 -1.34
N PRO A 175 4.61 14.93 -1.24
CA PRO A 175 5.53 15.25 -0.16
C PRO A 175 5.89 16.73 -0.13
N ALA A 176 5.94 17.32 1.07
CA ALA A 176 6.35 18.71 1.26
C ALA A 176 7.86 18.91 1.01
N ALA A 177 8.66 17.86 1.10
CA ALA A 177 10.09 17.90 0.82
C ALA A 177 10.34 18.39 -0.63
N GLY A 178 11.02 19.51 -0.78
CA GLY A 178 11.28 20.14 -2.08
C GLY A 178 10.06 20.79 -2.73
N THR A 179 8.91 20.88 -2.03
CA THR A 179 7.66 21.42 -2.56
C THR A 179 7.13 22.49 -1.61
N THR A 180 6.68 23.62 -2.14
CA THR A 180 6.05 24.68 -1.34
C THR A 180 4.58 24.83 -1.72
N ASN A 181 3.73 25.24 -0.77
CA ASN A 181 2.33 25.53 -1.04
C ASN A 181 2.13 26.51 -2.21
N PRO A 182 2.86 27.66 -2.31
CA PRO A 182 2.73 28.55 -3.45
C PRO A 182 2.98 27.87 -4.80
N ALA A 183 4.00 27.01 -4.89
CA ALA A 183 4.31 26.28 -6.13
C ALA A 183 3.23 25.27 -6.54
N LEU A 184 2.45 24.76 -5.58
CA LEU A 184 1.29 23.90 -5.87
C LEU A 184 0.04 24.73 -6.17
N LEU A 185 -0.14 25.89 -5.51
CA LEU A 185 -1.25 26.82 -5.80
C LEU A 185 -1.20 27.33 -7.24
N ASP A 186 -0.01 27.49 -7.82
CA ASP A 186 0.17 27.86 -9.24
C ASP A 186 -0.35 26.79 -10.21
N LEU A 187 -0.66 25.59 -9.72
CA LEU A 187 -1.26 24.49 -10.52
C LEU A 187 -2.78 24.55 -10.56
N VAL A 188 -3.43 25.36 -9.72
CA VAL A 188 -4.90 25.47 -9.74
C VAL A 188 -5.32 25.97 -11.11
N ASP A 189 -6.34 25.31 -11.69
CA ASP A 189 -6.84 25.49 -13.05
C ASP A 189 -5.86 25.08 -14.19
N ALA A 190 -4.72 24.49 -13.86
CA ALA A 190 -3.83 23.91 -14.87
C ALA A 190 -4.23 22.46 -15.16
N ASP A 191 -4.10 22.06 -16.43
CA ASP A 191 -4.18 20.65 -16.81
C ASP A 191 -2.85 19.95 -16.51
N VAL A 192 -2.95 18.79 -15.93
CA VAL A 192 -1.78 18.02 -15.50
C VAL A 192 -1.91 16.54 -15.85
N GLU A 193 -0.76 15.89 -15.96
CA GLU A 193 -0.65 14.44 -15.86
C GLU A 193 0.14 14.12 -14.60
N ILE A 194 -0.46 13.33 -13.71
CA ILE A 194 0.14 12.98 -12.42
C ILE A 194 0.40 11.49 -12.37
N SER A 195 1.62 11.13 -11.99
CA SER A 195 2.05 9.76 -11.76
C SER A 195 2.10 9.46 -10.27
N GLY A 196 1.64 8.29 -9.86
CA GLY A 196 1.65 7.89 -8.45
C GLY A 196 1.10 6.49 -8.21
N VAL A 197 1.04 6.10 -6.96
CA VAL A 197 0.43 4.84 -6.56
C VAL A 197 -1.04 5.06 -6.25
N ALA A 198 -1.90 4.30 -6.92
CA ALA A 198 -3.34 4.36 -6.72
C ALA A 198 -3.75 3.71 -5.39
N LEU A 199 -4.60 4.37 -4.65
CA LEU A 199 -5.09 3.97 -3.34
C LEU A 199 -6.58 4.30 -3.19
N GLN A 200 -7.13 3.84 -2.10
CA GLN A 200 -8.45 4.25 -1.62
C GLN A 200 -8.33 4.79 -0.20
N ASN A 201 -8.91 5.95 0.03
CA ASN A 201 -8.99 6.54 1.36
C ASN A 201 -10.24 6.07 2.09
N TYR A 202 -10.06 5.72 3.36
CA TYR A 202 -11.14 5.37 4.27
C TYR A 202 -11.00 6.14 5.58
N SER A 203 -12.13 6.57 6.14
CA SER A 203 -12.16 7.13 7.50
C SER A 203 -11.90 6.05 8.55
N ALA A 204 -11.66 6.48 9.79
CA ALA A 204 -11.57 5.58 10.94
C ALA A 204 -12.83 4.68 11.09
N ASP A 205 -13.99 5.18 10.67
CA ASP A 205 -15.27 4.45 10.68
C ASP A 205 -15.48 3.57 9.43
N ARG A 206 -14.42 3.34 8.63
CA ARG A 206 -14.42 2.51 7.41
C ARG A 206 -15.30 3.06 6.28
N ARG A 207 -15.63 4.34 6.29
CA ARG A 207 -16.34 4.97 5.18
C ARG A 207 -15.34 5.32 4.09
N PHE A 208 -15.67 4.98 2.87
CA PHE A 208 -14.90 5.40 1.71
C PHE A 208 -14.95 6.93 1.60
N LEU A 209 -13.80 7.57 1.59
CA LEU A 209 -13.66 9.02 1.47
C LEU A 209 -13.40 9.47 0.04
N GLY A 210 -12.80 8.61 -0.77
CA GLY A 210 -12.53 8.87 -2.17
C GLY A 210 -11.30 8.13 -2.69
N PRO A 211 -11.11 8.14 -4.02
CA PRO A 211 -9.90 7.65 -4.65
C PRO A 211 -8.72 8.56 -4.28
N HIS A 212 -7.54 7.97 -4.18
CA HIS A 212 -6.33 8.66 -3.80
C HIS A 212 -5.16 8.23 -4.69
N LEU A 213 -4.33 9.17 -5.08
CA LEU A 213 -3.06 8.96 -5.75
C LEU A 213 -1.94 9.50 -4.88
N GLU A 214 -1.02 8.64 -4.46
CA GLU A 214 0.11 9.01 -3.63
C GLU A 214 1.34 9.16 -4.50
N THR A 215 1.93 10.37 -4.52
CA THR A 215 3.15 10.67 -5.26
C THR A 215 4.37 10.60 -4.33
N TRP A 216 5.56 10.48 -4.89
CA TRP A 216 6.83 10.45 -4.12
C TRP A 216 7.65 11.74 -4.25
N SER A 217 7.30 12.62 -5.19
CA SER A 217 7.93 13.94 -5.36
C SER A 217 7.03 14.87 -6.19
N ARG A 218 7.39 16.17 -6.22
CA ARG A 218 6.75 17.14 -7.11
C ARG A 218 6.92 16.79 -8.59
N ASP A 219 8.00 16.11 -8.96
CA ASP A 219 8.31 15.74 -10.36
C ASP A 219 7.32 14.70 -10.91
N CYS A 220 6.53 14.07 -10.06
CA CYS A 220 5.42 13.22 -10.49
C CYS A 220 4.30 14.00 -11.20
N ILE A 221 4.31 15.34 -11.14
CA ILE A 221 3.28 16.22 -11.69
C ILE A 221 3.85 16.95 -12.90
N ARG A 222 3.35 16.61 -14.08
CA ARG A 222 3.69 17.25 -15.35
C ARG A 222 2.53 18.14 -15.79
N VAL A 223 2.77 19.43 -15.94
CA VAL A 223 1.78 20.36 -16.51
C VAL A 223 1.66 20.09 -18.01
N THR A 224 0.44 19.85 -18.49
CA THR A 224 0.12 19.59 -19.89
C THR A 224 -0.46 20.82 -20.58
N ALA A 225 -1.20 21.66 -19.83
CA ALA A 225 -1.57 23.01 -20.21
C ALA A 225 -1.55 23.92 -18.97
N PRO A 226 -0.96 25.12 -19.06
CA PRO A 226 -0.99 26.07 -17.95
C PRO A 226 -2.41 26.55 -17.67
N ARG A 227 -2.63 27.08 -16.49
CA ARG A 227 -3.90 27.76 -16.19
C ARG A 227 -4.16 28.88 -17.19
N PRO A 228 -5.43 29.17 -17.55
CA PRO A 228 -5.78 30.33 -18.36
C PRO A 228 -5.33 31.63 -17.70
N ASP A 229 -4.85 32.60 -18.50
CA ASP A 229 -4.47 33.93 -17.99
C ASP A 229 -5.69 34.72 -17.48
N ASP A 230 -6.86 34.46 -18.08
CA ASP A 230 -8.15 35.03 -17.69
C ASP A 230 -9.17 33.88 -17.54
N PRO A 231 -9.46 33.44 -16.30
CA PRO A 231 -10.38 32.34 -16.06
C PRO A 231 -11.86 32.72 -16.13
N PHE A 232 -12.24 34.01 -16.41
CA PHE A 232 -13.61 34.51 -16.46
C PHE A 232 -13.99 35.20 -17.74
#